data_b3d314648bf8d8f8097f5554dd4592dd
#
_entry.id   b3d314648bf8d8f8097f5554dd4592dd
#
_cell.length_a   1.000
_cell.length_b   1.000
_cell.length_c   1.000
_cell.angle_alpha   90.00
_cell.angle_beta   90.00
_cell.angle_gamma   90.00
#
_symmetry.space_group_name_H-M   'P 1'
#
loop_
_entity.id
_entity.type
_entity.pdbx_description
1 polymer ?
#
loop_
_entity_poly.entity_id
_entity_poly.type
_entity_poly.pdbx_seq_one_letter_code
_entity_poly.pdbx_strand_id
1 'polypeptide(L)'
;MLERFVEQTHFTSQEDFIANFKVKVPENFNFGYDVVDAWAAEQPDKNALLWTNDKGEHIQFTYADLKKYTDMTASYFQSLGIGHGDKVMLILKRRYEFWFSIIALHKLGAVSYTHLRAHE
;
A
#
# COMPACT_ATOMS: atom_id res chain seq x y z
N MET A 1 1.72 4.48 -15.26
CA MET A 1 1.95 3.65 -14.04
C MET A 1 1.56 2.17 -14.24
N LEU A 2 0.32 1.84 -14.66
CA LEU A 2 -0.13 0.45 -14.87
C LEU A 2 0.77 -0.36 -15.82
N GLU A 3 1.24 0.25 -16.88
CA GLU A 3 2.14 -0.34 -17.90
C GLU A 3 3.46 -0.88 -17.33
N ARG A 4 3.85 -0.45 -16.11
CA ARG A 4 5.02 -0.99 -15.41
C ARG A 4 4.76 -2.40 -14.89
N PHE A 5 3.51 -2.72 -14.56
CA PHE A 5 3.13 -3.94 -13.84
C PHE A 5 2.31 -4.91 -14.67
N VAL A 6 1.87 -4.51 -15.87
CA VAL A 6 1.13 -5.38 -16.79
C VAL A 6 1.70 -5.32 -18.19
N GLU A 7 1.58 -6.42 -18.94
CA GLU A 7 2.08 -6.49 -20.31
C GLU A 7 1.15 -5.75 -21.28
N GLN A 8 -0.14 -5.77 -21.00
CA GLN A 8 -1.19 -5.18 -21.83
C GLN A 8 -2.22 -4.50 -20.95
N THR A 9 -2.68 -3.30 -21.34
CA THR A 9 -3.66 -2.49 -20.59
C THR A 9 -5.03 -2.40 -21.26
N HIS A 10 -5.15 -2.80 -22.53
CA HIS A 10 -6.39 -2.76 -23.31
C HIS A 10 -6.72 -4.15 -23.84
N PHE A 11 -7.97 -4.58 -23.66
CA PHE A 11 -8.48 -5.87 -24.09
C PHE A 11 -9.77 -5.66 -24.87
N THR A 12 -10.00 -6.47 -25.90
CA THR A 12 -11.16 -6.36 -26.80
C THR A 12 -12.37 -7.14 -26.29
N SER A 13 -12.13 -8.14 -25.44
CA SER A 13 -13.18 -8.98 -24.85
C SER A 13 -12.72 -9.57 -23.50
N GLN A 14 -13.62 -10.23 -22.79
CA GLN A 14 -13.30 -10.96 -21.57
C GLN A 14 -12.37 -12.15 -21.85
N GLU A 15 -12.58 -12.84 -22.95
CA GLU A 15 -11.74 -13.97 -23.38
C GLU A 15 -10.31 -13.50 -23.67
N ASP A 16 -10.17 -12.35 -24.35
CA ASP A 16 -8.88 -11.71 -24.62
C ASP A 16 -8.19 -11.33 -23.31
N PHE A 17 -8.92 -10.76 -22.35
CA PHE A 17 -8.38 -10.45 -21.02
C PHE A 17 -7.87 -11.72 -20.30
N ILE A 18 -8.67 -12.79 -20.24
CA ILE A 18 -8.31 -14.04 -19.57
C ILE A 18 -7.07 -14.67 -20.22
N ALA A 19 -6.98 -14.63 -21.56
CA ALA A 19 -5.88 -15.23 -22.29
C ALA A 19 -4.57 -14.43 -22.18
N ASN A 20 -4.63 -13.11 -22.13
CA ASN A 20 -3.48 -12.23 -22.35
C ASN A 20 -3.12 -11.35 -21.15
N PHE A 21 -3.93 -11.29 -20.08
CA PHE A 21 -3.59 -10.55 -18.89
C PHE A 21 -2.41 -11.21 -18.17
N LYS A 22 -1.29 -10.50 -18.11
CA LYS A 22 -0.09 -10.94 -17.38
C LYS A 22 0.46 -9.81 -16.53
N VAL A 23 0.77 -10.14 -15.29
CA VAL A 23 1.41 -9.24 -14.34
C VAL A 23 2.93 -9.39 -14.44
N LYS A 24 3.62 -8.25 -14.53
CA LYS A 24 5.08 -8.18 -14.44
C LYS A 24 5.45 -7.95 -12.98
N VAL A 25 6.10 -8.93 -12.36
CA VAL A 25 6.60 -8.80 -10.99
C VAL A 25 8.13 -8.82 -11.05
N PRO A 26 8.81 -7.67 -10.82
CA PRO A 26 10.26 -7.65 -10.68
C PRO A 26 10.73 -8.54 -9.53
N GLU A 27 11.96 -9.09 -9.63
CA GLU A 27 12.52 -10.00 -8.62
C GLU A 27 12.55 -9.36 -7.22
N ASN A 28 12.87 -8.08 -7.14
CA ASN A 28 12.95 -7.31 -5.89
C ASN A 28 11.75 -6.37 -5.70
N PHE A 29 10.55 -6.78 -6.14
CA PHE A 29 9.35 -5.94 -6.03
C PHE A 29 9.03 -5.62 -4.58
N ASN A 30 8.80 -4.32 -4.29
CA ASN A 30 8.33 -3.83 -3.00
C ASN A 30 7.19 -2.83 -3.21
N PHE A 31 6.00 -3.18 -2.77
CA PHE A 31 4.80 -2.36 -2.97
C PHE A 31 4.97 -0.93 -2.44
N GLY A 32 5.62 -0.75 -1.29
CA GLY A 32 5.84 0.57 -0.70
C GLY A 32 6.68 1.48 -1.59
N TYR A 33 7.76 0.96 -2.17
CA TYR A 33 8.64 1.73 -3.04
C TYR A 33 8.18 1.77 -4.49
N ASP A 34 7.86 0.60 -5.07
CA ASP A 34 7.57 0.50 -6.52
C ASP A 34 6.19 1.04 -6.90
N VAL A 35 5.25 1.10 -5.95
CA VAL A 35 3.90 1.63 -6.19
C VAL A 35 3.70 2.95 -5.46
N VAL A 36 3.75 2.97 -4.12
CA VAL A 36 3.36 4.14 -3.34
C VAL A 36 4.33 5.30 -3.56
N ASP A 37 5.64 5.07 -3.40
CA ASP A 37 6.65 6.11 -3.56
C ASP A 37 6.79 6.53 -5.02
N ALA A 38 6.61 5.61 -5.97
CA ALA A 38 6.59 5.93 -7.39
C ALA A 38 5.42 6.86 -7.76
N TRP A 39 4.21 6.63 -7.20
CA TRP A 39 3.09 7.55 -7.37
C TRP A 39 3.35 8.91 -6.70
N ALA A 40 3.98 8.93 -5.52
CA ALA A 40 4.36 10.17 -4.84
C ALA A 40 5.36 11.00 -5.67
N ALA A 41 6.25 10.35 -6.41
CA ALA A 41 7.19 11.01 -7.31
C ALA A 41 6.53 11.54 -8.60
N GLU A 42 5.59 10.78 -9.19
CA GLU A 42 4.94 11.14 -10.46
C GLU A 42 3.77 12.13 -10.26
N GLN A 43 2.96 11.94 -9.22
CA GLN A 43 1.74 12.71 -8.94
C GLN A 43 1.58 12.96 -7.44
N PRO A 44 2.44 13.77 -6.81
CA PRO A 44 2.46 13.97 -5.36
C PRO A 44 1.11 14.44 -4.79
N ASP A 45 0.43 15.33 -5.49
CA ASP A 45 -0.83 15.96 -5.03
C ASP A 45 -2.08 15.11 -5.34
N LYS A 46 -1.91 13.96 -6.00
CA LYS A 46 -3.03 13.06 -6.29
C LYS A 46 -3.54 12.41 -5.02
N ASN A 47 -4.87 12.36 -4.87
CA ASN A 47 -5.52 11.70 -3.74
C ASN A 47 -5.18 10.21 -3.71
N ALA A 48 -4.65 9.74 -2.58
CA ALA A 48 -4.26 8.36 -2.36
C ALA A 48 -5.20 7.63 -1.41
N LEU A 49 -5.71 8.32 -0.37
CA LEU A 49 -6.56 7.73 0.65
C LEU A 49 -7.58 8.75 1.13
N LEU A 50 -8.85 8.35 1.16
CA LEU A 50 -9.92 9.06 1.83
C LEU A 50 -10.41 8.21 3.01
N TRP A 51 -10.27 8.74 4.22
CA TRP A 51 -10.81 8.12 5.42
C TRP A 51 -12.05 8.87 5.90
N THR A 52 -13.06 8.12 6.32
CA THR A 52 -14.28 8.66 6.90
C THR A 52 -14.71 7.82 8.10
N ASN A 53 -15.50 8.40 9.01
CA ASN A 53 -16.09 7.69 10.14
C ASN A 53 -17.61 7.94 10.26
N ASP A 54 -18.24 7.26 11.21
CA ASP A 54 -19.69 7.34 11.43
C ASP A 54 -20.15 8.69 12.00
N LYS A 55 -19.21 9.56 12.42
CA LYS A 55 -19.48 10.93 12.89
C LYS A 55 -19.45 11.96 11.77
N GLY A 56 -19.19 11.54 10.53
CA GLY A 56 -19.08 12.42 9.38
C GLY A 56 -17.71 13.13 9.27
N GLU A 57 -16.74 12.77 10.11
CA GLU A 57 -15.38 13.25 9.96
C GLU A 57 -14.74 12.57 8.75
N HIS A 58 -13.93 13.33 8.01
CA HIS A 58 -13.17 12.81 6.86
C HIS A 58 -11.78 13.44 6.82
N ILE A 59 -10.82 12.65 6.40
CA ILE A 59 -9.44 13.07 6.17
C ILE A 59 -9.00 12.52 4.82
N GLN A 60 -8.40 13.37 4.03
CA GLN A 60 -7.87 13.03 2.72
C GLN A 60 -6.34 13.14 2.74
N PHE A 61 -5.68 12.11 2.23
CA PHE A 61 -4.23 12.06 2.11
C PHE A 61 -3.85 11.99 0.64
N THR A 62 -2.85 12.76 0.26
CA THR A 62 -2.21 12.66 -1.06
C THR A 62 -1.17 11.54 -1.08
N TYR A 63 -0.62 11.22 -2.26
CA TYR A 63 0.51 10.29 -2.35
C TYR A 63 1.77 10.84 -1.67
N ALA A 64 2.00 12.15 -1.69
CA ALA A 64 3.09 12.79 -0.94
C ALA A 64 2.91 12.60 0.58
N ASP A 65 1.69 12.78 1.09
CA ASP A 65 1.37 12.53 2.50
C ASP A 65 1.58 11.06 2.84
N LEU A 66 1.06 10.16 2.00
CA LEU A 66 1.17 8.71 2.22
C LEU A 66 2.65 8.28 2.27
N LYS A 67 3.47 8.76 1.35
CA LYS A 67 4.92 8.52 1.39
C LYS A 67 5.53 9.03 2.69
N LYS A 68 5.28 10.29 3.05
CA LYS A 68 5.80 10.92 4.27
C LYS A 68 5.46 10.12 5.52
N TYR A 69 4.18 9.80 5.72
CA TYR A 69 3.74 9.09 6.91
C TYR A 69 4.22 7.63 6.95
N THR A 70 4.30 6.97 5.80
CA THR A 70 4.84 5.60 5.74
C THR A 70 6.34 5.56 6.01
N ASP A 71 7.13 6.55 5.56
CA ASP A 71 8.54 6.66 5.86
C ASP A 71 8.79 6.93 7.36
N MET A 72 8.00 7.83 7.96
CA MET A 72 8.05 8.09 9.41
C MET A 72 7.71 6.83 10.22
N THR A 73 6.66 6.12 9.81
CA THR A 73 6.23 4.88 10.48
C THR A 73 7.27 3.76 10.31
N ALA A 74 7.89 3.64 9.14
CA ALA A 74 8.97 2.69 8.90
C ALA A 74 10.18 2.98 9.79
N SER A 75 10.58 4.25 9.90
CA SER A 75 11.67 4.67 10.79
C SER A 75 11.37 4.36 12.26
N TYR A 76 10.12 4.57 12.68
CA TYR A 76 9.68 4.21 14.04
C TYR A 76 9.75 2.70 14.26
N PHE A 77 9.21 1.88 13.36
CA PHE A 77 9.30 0.42 13.48
C PHE A 77 10.74 -0.08 13.48
N GLN A 78 11.60 0.52 12.67
CA GLN A 78 13.03 0.21 12.63
C GLN A 78 13.71 0.53 13.97
N SER A 79 13.32 1.62 14.64
CA SER A 79 13.82 1.97 15.98
C SER A 79 13.40 0.97 17.06
N LEU A 80 12.33 0.22 16.84
CA LEU A 80 11.87 -0.89 17.69
C LEU A 80 12.56 -2.24 17.35
N GLY A 81 13.46 -2.25 16.37
CA GLY A 81 14.17 -3.44 15.93
C GLY A 81 13.42 -4.28 14.89
N ILE A 82 12.33 -3.77 14.33
CA ILE A 82 11.56 -4.48 13.27
C ILE A 82 12.29 -4.31 11.93
N GLY A 83 12.54 -5.42 11.24
CA GLY A 83 13.24 -5.48 9.98
C GLY A 83 12.72 -6.59 9.05
N HIS A 84 13.52 -6.91 8.05
CA HIS A 84 13.20 -7.90 7.02
C HIS A 84 12.89 -9.28 7.63
N GLY A 85 11.74 -9.85 7.25
CA GLY A 85 11.29 -11.18 7.68
C GLY A 85 10.61 -11.22 9.05
N ASP A 86 10.66 -10.13 9.83
CA ASP A 86 9.93 -10.04 11.10
C ASP A 86 8.42 -10.09 10.90
N LYS A 87 7.72 -10.70 11.85
CA LYS A 87 6.27 -10.89 11.78
C LYS A 87 5.57 -9.92 12.72
N VAL A 88 4.72 -9.06 12.17
CA VAL A 88 3.98 -8.04 12.92
C VAL A 88 2.48 -8.23 12.74
N MET A 89 1.76 -8.32 13.86
CA MET A 89 0.29 -8.38 13.85
C MET A 89 -0.28 -6.97 13.99
N LEU A 90 -1.15 -6.58 13.05
CA LEU A 90 -1.87 -5.31 13.07
C LEU A 90 -3.34 -5.54 13.47
N ILE A 91 -3.77 -4.94 14.60
CA ILE A 91 -5.16 -4.97 15.07
C ILE A 91 -5.65 -3.52 15.15
N LEU A 92 -6.05 -2.97 14.02
CA LEU A 92 -6.47 -1.57 13.87
C LEU A 92 -7.86 -1.52 13.23
N LYS A 93 -8.86 -1.12 14.03
CA LYS A 93 -10.25 -1.01 13.58
C LYS A 93 -10.41 0.25 12.71
N ARG A 94 -10.65 0.09 11.40
CA ARG A 94 -11.02 1.17 10.46
C ARG A 94 -10.27 2.50 10.64
N ARG A 95 -9.01 2.41 11.03
CA ARG A 95 -8.11 3.56 11.25
C ARG A 95 -7.26 3.80 10.01
N TYR A 96 -7.02 5.07 9.67
CA TYR A 96 -6.13 5.39 8.55
C TYR A 96 -4.66 5.02 8.86
N GLU A 97 -4.27 4.99 10.13
CA GLU A 97 -2.94 4.55 10.58
C GLU A 97 -2.64 3.08 10.20
N PHE A 98 -3.68 2.29 9.92
CA PHE A 98 -3.51 0.95 9.37
C PHE A 98 -2.74 0.97 8.04
N TRP A 99 -3.09 1.88 7.14
CA TRP A 99 -2.45 2.01 5.84
C TRP A 99 -1.00 2.47 5.96
N PHE A 100 -0.71 3.40 6.87
CA PHE A 100 0.66 3.81 7.14
C PHE A 100 1.49 2.66 7.69
N SER A 101 0.93 1.88 8.60
CA SER A 101 1.61 0.75 9.24
C SER A 101 1.89 -0.38 8.25
N ILE A 102 0.89 -0.81 7.46
CA ILE A 102 1.07 -1.94 6.53
C ILE A 102 2.06 -1.60 5.42
N ILE A 103 1.99 -0.38 4.86
CA ILE A 103 2.92 0.05 3.81
C ILE A 103 4.34 0.23 4.39
N ALA A 104 4.48 0.74 5.61
CA ALA A 104 5.76 0.84 6.29
C ALA A 104 6.40 -0.55 6.50
N LEU A 105 5.61 -1.54 6.92
CA LEU A 105 6.09 -2.93 7.05
C LEU A 105 6.51 -3.52 5.71
N HIS A 106 5.78 -3.22 4.62
CA HIS A 106 6.22 -3.62 3.27
C HIS A 106 7.57 -2.99 2.91
N LYS A 107 7.78 -1.69 3.20
CA LYS A 107 9.08 -1.02 2.96
C LYS A 107 10.22 -1.70 3.70
N LEU A 108 9.99 -2.16 4.92
CA LEU A 108 10.99 -2.87 5.73
C LEU A 108 11.18 -4.34 5.32
N GLY A 109 10.34 -4.88 4.43
CA GLY A 109 10.32 -6.31 4.11
C GLY A 109 9.84 -7.19 5.26
N ALA A 110 9.10 -6.62 6.21
CA ALA A 110 8.46 -7.35 7.29
C ALA A 110 7.15 -7.98 6.82
N VAL A 111 6.74 -9.05 7.49
CA VAL A 111 5.50 -9.78 7.21
C VAL A 111 4.39 -9.25 8.11
N SER A 112 3.35 -8.68 7.51
CA SER A 112 2.20 -8.18 8.25
C SER A 112 1.06 -9.21 8.30
N TYR A 113 0.51 -9.43 9.49
CA TYR A 113 -0.74 -10.15 9.69
C TYR A 113 -1.81 -9.18 10.14
N THR A 114 -2.98 -9.26 9.52
CA THR A 114 -4.12 -8.44 9.93
C THR A 114 -5.16 -9.34 10.59
N HIS A 115 -5.71 -8.92 11.73
CA HIS A 115 -6.82 -9.58 12.35
C HIS A 115 -8.04 -8.67 12.29
N LEU A 116 -8.99 -9.02 11.42
CA LEU A 116 -10.32 -8.45 11.39
C LEU A 116 -11.22 -9.40 12.19
N ARG A 117 -11.86 -8.90 13.25
CA ARG A 117 -12.91 -9.67 13.91
C ARG A 117 -14.04 -9.92 12.92
N ALA A 118 -14.34 -11.19 12.67
CA ALA A 118 -15.37 -11.62 11.72
C ALA A 118 -16.82 -11.29 12.15
N HIS A 119 -17.03 -10.58 13.26
CA HIS A 119 -18.33 -10.34 13.87
C HIS A 119 -18.60 -8.88 14.27
N GLU A 120 -17.97 -7.92 13.59
CA GLU A 120 -18.32 -6.50 13.78
C GLU A 120 -18.71 -5.83 12.49
#